data_d3f17b02f962b2101a5c624d0c0ec1df
#
_entry.id   d3f17b02f962b2101a5c624d0c0ec1df
#
_cell.length_a   1.000
_cell.length_b   1.000
_cell.length_c   1.000
_cell.angle_alpha   90.00
_cell.angle_beta   90.00
_cell.angle_gamma   90.00
#
_symmetry.space_group_name_H-M   'P 1'
#
loop_
_entity.id
_entity.type
_entity.pdbx_description
1 polymer ?
#
loop_
_entity_poly.entity_id
_entity_poly.type
_entity_poly.pdbx_seq_one_letter_code
_entity_poly.pdbx_strand_id
1 'polypeptide(L)'
;MTPAEPTPSGAPSSAQTPPQPASAPRPPRTRSLPSPVAKRATVIGAGSFGTALAVLLTRAGLRTTLQTRTAEQAALLDRERENKTYLPGVELPTPLRIEPVSAGVGRADYVFLAVPSRGLGAAIAALSKGELGRRTAVVSVAKGLVPPDGRAPTALLASLFGAHRVACVGGPAHAQEMVRFGAGLVLASADEELARTLAQMFTRAGVVCEQSNDPIGVELAGAAKNAAALAAGATEAQGANAAGAAAGHIFAEVWRYAESLGARPESLIGLAGVGDLLATALARESRNRRAGELLAQGVPAAEIPSRIGQAVEALEWVPLLARTLEQAGVEAPVTGALGRLIAGELPLESWVALVRTTVPPPALWRRRPQPGFWRRVWRRIGGSR
;
A
#
# COMPACT_ATOMS: atom_id res chain seq x y z
N MET A 1 -10.00 -59.03 66.32
CA MET A 1 -8.89 -59.95 66.62
C MET A 1 -7.64 -59.41 66.00
N THR A 2 -6.87 -58.79 66.83
CA THR A 2 -5.45 -58.47 66.62
C THR A 2 -4.64 -59.78 66.84
N PRO A 3 -3.52 -59.99 66.22
CA PRO A 3 -2.24 -59.67 66.78
C PRO A 3 -1.21 -59.28 65.68
N ALA A 4 -0.13 -58.66 65.88
CA ALA A 4 0.89 -58.40 66.84
C ALA A 4 2.16 -58.00 66.00
N GLU A 5 2.81 -56.98 66.43
CA GLU A 5 4.20 -56.65 66.01
C GLU A 5 5.20 -57.69 66.43
N PRO A 6 6.37 -57.69 65.81
CA PRO A 6 7.55 -57.46 66.63
C PRO A 6 8.58 -56.54 66.03
N THR A 7 9.19 -55.77 66.90
CA THR A 7 10.38 -54.94 66.85
C THR A 7 11.71 -55.68 66.89
N PRO A 8 12.86 -55.04 67.01
CA PRO A 8 13.77 -54.63 65.95
C PRO A 8 15.20 -55.17 66.19
N SER A 9 16.08 -55.07 65.22
CA SER A 9 17.54 -55.07 65.52
C SER A 9 18.37 -54.80 64.24
N GLY A 10 19.34 -53.91 64.37
CA GLY A 10 20.41 -53.81 63.41
C GLY A 10 20.96 -52.39 63.24
N ALA A 11 22.03 -52.07 63.99
CA ALA A 11 22.75 -50.77 63.96
C ALA A 11 23.60 -50.55 62.70
N PRO A 12 24.17 -49.35 62.51
CA PRO A 12 24.35 -48.71 61.21
C PRO A 12 25.66 -49.07 60.53
N SER A 13 25.56 -49.27 59.23
CA SER A 13 26.73 -49.33 58.32
C SER A 13 27.03 -47.92 57.74
N SER A 14 28.25 -47.50 57.92
CA SER A 14 28.85 -46.26 57.42
C SER A 14 28.73 -46.10 55.92
N ALA A 15 27.81 -45.23 55.50
CA ALA A 15 27.70 -44.83 54.07
C ALA A 15 28.86 -43.92 53.69
N GLN A 16 29.74 -44.38 52.82
CA GLN A 16 30.76 -43.58 52.15
C GLN A 16 30.08 -42.66 51.14
N THR A 17 30.33 -41.35 51.29
CA THR A 17 29.90 -40.29 50.35
C THR A 17 30.58 -40.49 49.00
N PRO A 18 29.87 -40.56 47.88
CA PRO A 18 30.48 -40.64 46.55
C PRO A 18 31.21 -39.36 46.20
N PRO A 19 32.34 -39.41 45.45
CA PRO A 19 33.10 -38.24 45.05
C PRO A 19 32.29 -37.35 44.10
N GLN A 20 32.30 -36.04 44.36
CA GLN A 20 31.70 -35.04 43.48
C GLN A 20 32.32 -35.11 42.09
N PRO A 21 31.52 -35.09 41.01
CA PRO A 21 32.05 -35.03 39.65
C PRO A 21 32.78 -33.68 39.43
N ALA A 22 33.95 -33.77 38.83
CA ALA A 22 34.76 -32.60 38.45
C ALA A 22 33.96 -31.66 37.57
N SER A 23 34.00 -30.36 37.88
CA SER A 23 33.31 -29.30 37.13
C SER A 23 33.72 -29.33 35.65
N ALA A 24 32.74 -29.52 34.78
CA ALA A 24 32.94 -29.46 33.34
C ALA A 24 33.52 -28.09 32.91
N PRO A 25 34.43 -28.05 31.94
CA PRO A 25 35.01 -26.79 31.46
C PRO A 25 33.91 -25.89 30.93
N ARG A 26 33.88 -24.61 31.34
CA ARG A 26 32.97 -23.60 30.84
C ARG A 26 33.12 -23.49 29.32
N PRO A 27 31.98 -23.54 28.57
CA PRO A 27 32.06 -23.32 27.13
C PRO A 27 32.69 -21.95 26.83
N PRO A 28 33.44 -21.80 25.73
CA PRO A 28 34.04 -20.55 25.35
C PRO A 28 32.93 -19.50 25.20
N ARG A 29 33.15 -18.32 25.80
CA ARG A 29 32.25 -17.17 25.63
C ARG A 29 32.19 -16.84 24.13
N THR A 30 31.13 -17.23 23.46
CA THR A 30 30.83 -16.74 22.12
C THR A 30 30.67 -15.23 22.23
N ARG A 31 31.59 -14.48 21.62
CA ARG A 31 31.42 -13.05 21.40
C ARG A 31 30.08 -12.91 20.65
N SER A 32 29.07 -12.41 21.34
CA SER A 32 27.82 -12.00 20.67
C SER A 32 28.23 -10.96 19.66
N LEU A 33 28.02 -11.27 18.38
CA LEU A 33 28.10 -10.27 17.32
C LEU A 33 27.20 -9.11 17.72
N PRO A 34 27.63 -7.84 17.56
CA PRO A 34 26.79 -6.70 17.90
C PRO A 34 25.48 -6.86 17.14
N SER A 35 24.37 -6.82 17.85
CA SER A 35 23.03 -6.86 17.22
C SER A 35 22.98 -5.80 16.13
N PRO A 36 22.54 -6.12 14.91
CA PRO A 36 22.48 -5.16 13.84
C PRO A 36 21.67 -3.94 14.33
N VAL A 37 22.22 -2.75 14.16
CA VAL A 37 21.57 -1.50 14.58
C VAL A 37 20.19 -1.46 13.94
N ALA A 38 19.15 -1.39 14.77
CA ALA A 38 17.76 -1.40 14.28
C ALA A 38 17.56 -0.23 13.32
N LYS A 39 17.09 -0.54 12.12
CA LYS A 39 16.76 0.45 11.09
C LYS A 39 15.71 1.44 11.58
N ARG A 40 15.78 2.66 11.08
CA ARG A 40 14.88 3.77 11.45
C ARG A 40 13.88 4.05 10.33
N ALA A 41 12.61 4.15 10.67
CA ALA A 41 11.56 4.53 9.75
C ALA A 41 10.83 5.77 10.26
N THR A 42 10.53 6.70 9.37
CA THR A 42 9.65 7.83 9.64
C THR A 42 8.44 7.73 8.73
N VAL A 43 7.25 7.79 9.31
CA VAL A 43 5.97 7.78 8.58
C VAL A 43 5.39 9.19 8.67
N ILE A 44 5.30 9.89 7.56
CA ILE A 44 4.73 11.24 7.47
C ILE A 44 3.24 11.13 7.15
N GLY A 45 2.41 11.50 8.12
CA GLY A 45 0.95 11.46 8.01
C GLY A 45 0.30 10.44 8.93
N ALA A 46 -0.42 10.92 9.93
CA ALA A 46 -1.13 10.13 10.94
C ALA A 46 -2.63 9.92 10.58
N GLY A 47 -2.92 9.66 9.29
CA GLY A 47 -4.21 9.14 8.85
C GLY A 47 -4.34 7.64 9.16
N SER A 48 -5.45 7.02 8.74
CA SER A 48 -5.72 5.60 9.00
C SER A 48 -4.57 4.70 8.52
N PHE A 49 -4.17 4.83 7.27
CA PHE A 49 -3.13 3.99 6.68
C PHE A 49 -1.73 4.28 7.26
N GLY A 50 -1.38 5.56 7.44
CA GLY A 50 -0.07 5.94 8.00
C GLY A 50 0.09 5.47 9.46
N THR A 51 -0.97 5.55 10.26
CA THR A 51 -0.98 5.03 11.63
C THR A 51 -0.80 3.50 11.63
N ALA A 52 -1.56 2.78 10.81
CA ALA A 52 -1.44 1.34 10.68
C ALA A 52 -0.03 0.91 10.21
N LEU A 53 0.52 1.63 9.25
CA LEU A 53 1.87 1.42 8.74
C LEU A 53 2.93 1.60 9.84
N ALA A 54 2.83 2.66 10.65
CA ALA A 54 3.74 2.91 11.76
C ALA A 54 3.68 1.79 12.82
N VAL A 55 2.48 1.28 13.12
CA VAL A 55 2.29 0.12 14.00
C VAL A 55 3.00 -1.12 13.44
N LEU A 56 2.81 -1.43 12.16
CA LEU A 56 3.43 -2.59 11.50
C LEU A 56 4.95 -2.49 11.45
N LEU A 57 5.50 -1.33 11.09
CA LEU A 57 6.95 -1.10 11.08
C LEU A 57 7.58 -1.26 12.47
N THR A 58 6.87 -0.81 13.50
CA THR A 58 7.30 -1.00 14.90
C THR A 58 7.27 -2.49 15.28
N ARG A 59 6.21 -3.23 14.89
CA ARG A 59 6.13 -4.69 15.10
C ARG A 59 7.21 -5.45 14.34
N ALA A 60 7.62 -4.95 13.17
CA ALA A 60 8.75 -5.49 12.41
C ALA A 60 10.13 -5.22 13.05
N GLY A 61 10.18 -4.52 14.18
CA GLY A 61 11.42 -4.23 14.94
C GLY A 61 12.16 -2.97 14.50
N LEU A 62 11.55 -2.08 13.72
CA LEU A 62 12.16 -0.81 13.37
C LEU A 62 11.95 0.22 14.49
N ARG A 63 12.91 1.14 14.60
CA ARG A 63 12.73 2.37 15.38
C ARG A 63 11.85 3.32 14.56
N THR A 64 10.57 3.31 14.84
CA THR A 64 9.58 4.02 14.02
C THR A 64 9.15 5.31 14.68
N THR A 65 9.04 6.39 13.88
CA THR A 65 8.44 7.66 14.24
C THR A 65 7.22 7.90 13.34
N LEU A 66 6.05 8.14 13.95
CA LEU A 66 4.84 8.61 13.26
C LEU A 66 4.78 10.13 13.35
N GLN A 67 4.74 10.80 12.21
CA GLN A 67 4.65 12.24 12.16
C GLN A 67 3.22 12.72 11.89
N THR A 68 2.76 13.59 12.75
CA THR A 68 1.46 14.28 12.68
C THR A 68 1.62 15.66 12.03
N ARG A 69 0.51 16.23 11.59
CA ARG A 69 0.51 17.57 11.00
C ARG A 69 0.81 18.67 12.01
N THR A 70 0.32 18.53 13.25
CA THR A 70 0.47 19.53 14.31
C THR A 70 1.06 18.92 15.58
N ALA A 71 1.63 19.78 16.45
CA ALA A 71 2.19 19.38 17.74
C ALA A 71 1.09 18.90 18.71
N GLU A 72 -0.09 19.51 18.65
CA GLU A 72 -1.23 19.14 19.49
C GLU A 72 -1.71 17.72 19.16
N GLN A 73 -1.78 17.37 17.88
CA GLN A 73 -2.12 16.02 17.45
C GLN A 73 -1.06 15.02 17.91
N ALA A 74 0.23 15.38 17.83
CA ALA A 74 1.31 14.52 18.31
C ALA A 74 1.17 14.24 19.81
N ALA A 75 1.00 15.29 20.61
CA ALA A 75 0.84 15.19 22.06
C ALA A 75 -0.42 14.38 22.45
N LEU A 76 -1.52 14.53 21.70
CA LEU A 76 -2.74 13.76 21.93
C LEU A 76 -2.51 12.26 21.70
N LEU A 77 -1.95 11.89 20.54
CA LEU A 77 -1.69 10.50 20.18
C LEU A 77 -0.64 9.85 21.11
N ASP A 78 0.36 10.62 21.53
CA ASP A 78 1.39 10.12 22.46
C ASP A 78 0.83 9.84 23.84
N ARG A 79 -0.07 10.70 24.34
CA ARG A 79 -0.76 10.52 25.63
C ARG A 79 -1.76 9.36 25.60
N GLU A 80 -2.61 9.30 24.55
CA GLU A 80 -3.71 8.34 24.48
C GLU A 80 -3.29 6.98 23.97
N ARG A 81 -2.14 6.90 23.28
CA ARG A 81 -1.65 5.69 22.62
C ARG A 81 -2.69 5.01 21.71
N GLU A 82 -3.60 5.81 21.16
CA GLU A 82 -4.63 5.39 20.21
C GLU A 82 -4.98 6.53 19.26
N ASN A 83 -5.16 6.23 17.99
CA ASN A 83 -5.67 7.19 17.01
C ASN A 83 -7.18 6.99 16.81
N LYS A 84 -7.98 7.42 17.75
CA LYS A 84 -9.44 7.21 17.77
C LYS A 84 -10.16 7.75 16.53
N THR A 85 -9.64 8.84 15.95
CA THR A 85 -10.24 9.47 14.76
C THR A 85 -10.02 8.65 13.49
N TYR A 86 -8.82 8.07 13.33
CA TYR A 86 -8.43 7.45 12.06
C TYR A 86 -8.20 5.94 12.12
N LEU A 87 -7.91 5.40 13.31
CA LEU A 87 -7.65 3.96 13.50
C LEU A 87 -8.16 3.51 14.88
N PRO A 88 -9.48 3.61 15.14
CA PRO A 88 -10.05 3.29 16.45
C PRO A 88 -9.84 1.81 16.80
N GLY A 89 -9.65 1.54 18.10
CA GLY A 89 -9.47 0.20 18.64
C GLY A 89 -8.13 -0.46 18.28
N VAL A 90 -7.12 0.33 17.89
CA VAL A 90 -5.75 -0.13 17.67
C VAL A 90 -4.82 0.62 18.61
N GLU A 91 -4.24 -0.11 19.56
CA GLU A 91 -3.23 0.43 20.47
C GLU A 91 -1.91 0.71 19.74
N LEU A 92 -1.35 1.90 19.96
CA LEU A 92 -0.06 2.30 19.42
C LEU A 92 1.07 1.70 20.27
N PRO A 93 1.98 0.89 19.72
CA PRO A 93 3.05 0.25 20.47
C PRO A 93 3.90 1.25 21.25
N THR A 94 4.26 0.94 22.50
CA THR A 94 5.09 1.82 23.34
C THR A 94 6.38 2.31 22.68
N PRO A 95 7.12 1.49 21.87
CA PRO A 95 8.32 1.96 21.20
C PRO A 95 8.08 2.92 20.03
N LEU A 96 6.83 3.08 19.57
CA LEU A 96 6.47 4.01 18.51
C LEU A 96 6.59 5.46 19.03
N ARG A 97 7.45 6.24 18.40
CA ARG A 97 7.57 7.68 18.66
C ARG A 97 6.51 8.44 17.88
N ILE A 98 6.00 9.49 18.47
CA ILE A 98 5.00 10.37 17.84
C ILE A 98 5.52 11.80 17.92
N GLU A 99 5.70 12.43 16.76
CA GLU A 99 6.29 13.77 16.66
C GLU A 99 5.53 14.59 15.62
N PRO A 100 5.55 15.93 15.71
CA PRO A 100 5.03 16.76 14.62
C PRO A 100 5.97 16.74 13.42
N VAL A 101 5.43 16.98 12.22
CA VAL A 101 6.23 17.03 10.97
C VAL A 101 7.33 18.11 11.03
N SER A 102 7.16 19.13 11.84
CA SER A 102 8.16 20.20 12.07
C SER A 102 9.45 19.68 12.74
N ALA A 103 9.42 18.51 13.37
CA ALA A 103 10.62 17.88 13.96
C ALA A 103 11.63 17.36 12.90
N GLY A 104 11.20 17.31 11.62
CA GLY A 104 12.02 16.76 10.54
C GLY A 104 12.14 15.24 10.59
N VAL A 105 12.76 14.65 9.57
CA VAL A 105 12.88 13.19 9.44
C VAL A 105 14.14 12.59 10.08
N GLY A 106 15.05 13.44 10.54
CA GLY A 106 16.29 13.03 11.19
C GLY A 106 17.13 12.06 10.32
N ARG A 107 17.77 11.11 10.98
CA ARG A 107 18.58 10.05 10.32
C ARG A 107 17.73 8.82 9.99
N ALA A 108 16.61 8.99 9.26
CA ALA A 108 15.79 7.86 8.84
C ALA A 108 16.49 7.04 7.73
N ASP A 109 16.38 5.71 7.80
CA ASP A 109 16.74 4.80 6.71
C ASP A 109 15.61 4.75 5.67
N TYR A 110 14.36 4.85 6.14
CA TYR A 110 13.15 4.83 5.32
C TYR A 110 12.22 5.98 5.72
N VAL A 111 11.70 6.69 4.72
CA VAL A 111 10.65 7.69 4.90
C VAL A 111 9.43 7.26 4.10
N PHE A 112 8.31 7.03 4.79
CA PHE A 112 7.04 6.69 4.19
C PHE A 112 6.15 7.93 4.11
N LEU A 113 5.71 8.28 2.91
CA LEU A 113 4.82 9.41 2.66
C LEU A 113 3.38 8.92 2.67
N ALA A 114 2.76 8.95 3.84
CA ALA A 114 1.39 8.51 4.08
C ALA A 114 0.40 9.69 4.10
N VAL A 115 0.57 10.59 3.15
CA VAL A 115 -0.30 11.75 2.91
C VAL A 115 -1.12 11.56 1.63
N PRO A 116 -2.29 12.17 1.51
CA PRO A 116 -3.02 12.21 0.24
C PRO A 116 -2.16 12.78 -0.89
N SER A 117 -2.42 12.40 -2.15
CA SER A 117 -1.62 12.82 -3.30
C SER A 117 -1.50 14.34 -3.43
N ARG A 118 -2.57 15.09 -3.08
CA ARG A 118 -2.54 16.57 -3.01
C ARG A 118 -1.54 17.14 -1.98
N GLY A 119 -1.28 16.39 -0.91
CA GLY A 119 -0.34 16.79 0.15
C GLY A 119 1.11 16.39 -0.14
N LEU A 120 1.33 15.61 -1.18
CA LEU A 120 2.66 15.04 -1.47
C LEU A 120 3.69 16.13 -1.79
N GLY A 121 3.30 17.15 -2.54
CA GLY A 121 4.18 18.29 -2.85
C GLY A 121 4.70 19.01 -1.60
N ALA A 122 3.81 19.26 -0.62
CA ALA A 122 4.20 19.87 0.65
C ALA A 122 5.11 18.95 1.48
N ALA A 123 4.81 17.64 1.51
CA ALA A 123 5.62 16.66 2.21
C ALA A 123 7.04 16.57 1.58
N ILE A 124 7.13 16.55 0.26
CA ILE A 124 8.41 16.57 -0.48
C ILE A 124 9.19 17.84 -0.18
N ALA A 125 8.54 19.02 -0.20
CA ALA A 125 9.18 20.28 0.11
C ALA A 125 9.75 20.30 1.54
N ALA A 126 9.05 19.68 2.50
CA ALA A 126 9.54 19.53 3.85
C ALA A 126 10.77 18.60 3.92
N LEU A 127 10.81 17.52 3.15
CA LEU A 127 11.97 16.62 3.03
C LEU A 127 13.18 17.32 2.40
N SER A 128 12.95 18.16 1.39
CA SER A 128 14.03 18.87 0.67
C SER A 128 14.68 19.98 1.50
N LYS A 129 13.97 20.52 2.50
CA LYS A 129 14.52 21.50 3.45
C LYS A 129 15.33 20.85 4.57
N GLY A 130 15.08 19.57 4.84
CA GLY A 130 15.84 18.77 5.80
C GLY A 130 16.98 18.03 5.11
N GLU A 131 18.01 17.68 5.86
CA GLU A 131 19.10 16.84 5.37
C GLU A 131 18.62 15.39 5.24
N LEU A 132 17.94 15.05 4.14
CA LEU A 132 17.63 13.66 3.84
C LEU A 132 18.93 12.90 3.55
N GLY A 133 19.22 11.87 4.33
CA GLY A 133 20.42 11.07 4.16
C GLY A 133 20.55 10.52 2.72
N ARG A 134 21.75 10.50 2.17
CA ARG A 134 22.02 10.03 0.81
C ARG A 134 21.54 8.59 0.53
N ARG A 135 21.37 7.77 1.57
CA ARG A 135 20.89 6.38 1.50
C ARG A 135 19.44 6.20 1.96
N THR A 136 18.77 7.26 2.38
CA THR A 136 17.38 7.18 2.83
C THR A 136 16.48 6.83 1.65
N ALA A 137 15.71 5.76 1.78
CA ALA A 137 14.69 5.41 0.80
C ALA A 137 13.39 6.18 1.08
N VAL A 138 12.73 6.63 0.02
CA VAL A 138 11.46 7.36 0.08
C VAL A 138 10.37 6.50 -0.53
N VAL A 139 9.35 6.19 0.27
CA VAL A 139 8.28 5.26 -0.10
C VAL A 139 6.95 5.99 -0.13
N SER A 140 6.30 6.02 -1.30
CA SER A 140 4.95 6.56 -1.45
C SER A 140 3.91 5.50 -1.12
N VAL A 141 2.87 5.91 -0.38
CA VAL A 141 1.66 5.09 -0.21
C VAL A 141 0.41 5.81 -0.78
N ALA A 142 0.62 6.88 -1.52
CA ALA A 142 -0.45 7.64 -2.15
C ALA A 142 -1.09 6.83 -3.29
N LYS A 143 -2.42 6.87 -3.37
CA LYS A 143 -3.21 6.18 -4.40
C LYS A 143 -3.89 7.22 -5.29
N GLY A 144 -3.16 7.81 -6.20
CA GLY A 144 -3.67 8.82 -7.12
C GLY A 144 -2.55 9.66 -7.72
N LEU A 145 -2.90 10.49 -8.70
CA LEU A 145 -1.95 11.37 -9.37
C LEU A 145 -1.65 12.62 -8.55
N VAL A 146 -0.48 13.18 -8.73
CA VAL A 146 -0.01 14.38 -8.01
C VAL A 146 -0.39 15.65 -8.81
N PRO A 147 -1.19 16.56 -8.22
CA PRO A 147 -1.49 17.82 -8.87
C PRO A 147 -0.25 18.76 -8.90
N PRO A 148 -0.19 19.73 -9.84
CA PRO A 148 -1.19 19.98 -10.90
C PRO A 148 -1.00 19.08 -12.13
N ASP A 149 0.18 18.48 -12.30
CA ASP A 149 0.66 17.89 -13.56
C ASP A 149 0.17 16.46 -13.82
N GLY A 150 -0.54 15.83 -12.88
CA GLY A 150 -1.02 14.47 -13.04
C GLY A 150 0.10 13.40 -13.06
N ARG A 151 1.26 13.69 -12.48
CA ARG A 151 2.37 12.72 -12.42
C ARG A 151 2.09 11.62 -11.41
N ALA A 152 2.57 10.42 -11.70
CA ALA A 152 2.61 9.35 -10.69
C ALA A 152 3.55 9.74 -9.53
N PRO A 153 3.20 9.46 -8.27
CA PRO A 153 4.01 9.80 -7.09
C PRO A 153 5.46 9.36 -7.20
N THR A 154 5.71 8.10 -7.59
CA THR A 154 7.08 7.58 -7.74
C THR A 154 7.85 8.24 -8.87
N ALA A 155 7.21 8.62 -9.96
CA ALA A 155 7.86 9.36 -11.04
C ALA A 155 8.33 10.75 -10.59
N LEU A 156 7.51 11.44 -9.77
CA LEU A 156 7.90 12.70 -9.15
C LEU A 156 9.05 12.50 -8.15
N LEU A 157 8.94 11.53 -7.24
CA LEU A 157 9.97 11.24 -6.24
C LEU A 157 11.29 10.81 -6.89
N ALA A 158 11.24 9.98 -7.94
CA ALA A 158 12.42 9.53 -8.66
C ALA A 158 13.20 10.68 -9.33
N SER A 159 12.49 11.69 -9.83
CA SER A 159 13.13 12.87 -10.42
C SER A 159 13.88 13.74 -9.38
N LEU A 160 13.52 13.63 -8.10
CA LEU A 160 14.12 14.41 -7.01
C LEU A 160 15.18 13.64 -6.22
N PHE A 161 14.94 12.35 -5.98
CA PHE A 161 15.76 11.54 -5.08
C PHE A 161 16.53 10.42 -5.78
N GLY A 162 16.25 10.17 -7.07
CA GLY A 162 16.80 9.06 -7.85
C GLY A 162 15.96 7.78 -7.71
N ALA A 163 15.72 7.09 -8.84
CA ALA A 163 14.82 5.95 -8.94
C ALA A 163 15.20 4.78 -8.00
N HIS A 164 16.49 4.57 -7.76
CA HIS A 164 17.02 3.52 -6.89
C HIS A 164 16.69 3.70 -5.39
N ARG A 165 16.16 4.87 -5.00
CA ARG A 165 15.78 5.19 -3.61
C ARG A 165 14.29 5.31 -3.42
N VAL A 166 13.51 5.06 -4.46
CA VAL A 166 12.07 5.31 -4.48
C VAL A 166 11.30 4.02 -4.63
N ALA A 167 10.26 3.87 -3.82
CA ALA A 167 9.34 2.76 -3.90
C ALA A 167 7.90 3.23 -3.67
N CYS A 168 6.93 2.38 -3.98
CA CYS A 168 5.54 2.55 -3.57
C CYS A 168 4.96 1.29 -2.96
N VAL A 169 3.82 1.48 -2.29
CA VAL A 169 3.03 0.41 -1.68
C VAL A 169 1.65 0.41 -2.33
N GLY A 170 1.25 -0.72 -2.89
CA GLY A 170 -0.09 -0.98 -3.41
C GLY A 170 -0.74 -2.20 -2.77
N GLY A 171 -1.89 -2.61 -3.30
CA GLY A 171 -2.61 -3.82 -2.88
C GLY A 171 -3.73 -3.59 -1.87
N PRO A 172 -4.54 -4.65 -1.61
CA PRO A 172 -5.67 -4.60 -0.68
C PRO A 172 -5.20 -4.49 0.76
N ALA A 173 -5.42 -3.32 1.36
CA ALA A 173 -4.96 -3.02 2.71
C ALA A 173 -5.88 -2.01 3.40
N HIS A 174 -7.01 -2.48 3.89
CA HIS A 174 -7.82 -1.72 4.83
C HIS A 174 -7.07 -1.59 6.15
N ALA A 175 -6.81 -0.36 6.59
CA ALA A 175 -5.87 -0.07 7.67
C ALA A 175 -6.15 -0.88 8.96
N GLN A 176 -7.41 -0.98 9.35
CA GLN A 176 -7.83 -1.68 10.56
C GLN A 176 -7.66 -3.19 10.44
N GLU A 177 -8.07 -3.76 9.30
CA GLU A 177 -7.93 -5.18 9.00
C GLU A 177 -6.47 -5.58 8.86
N MET A 178 -5.67 -4.74 8.19
CA MET A 178 -4.25 -4.96 7.98
C MET A 178 -3.49 -5.14 9.30
N VAL A 179 -3.82 -4.33 10.32
CA VAL A 179 -3.17 -4.42 11.65
C VAL A 179 -3.62 -5.64 12.43
N ARG A 180 -4.87 -6.10 12.23
CA ARG A 180 -5.49 -7.21 12.99
C ARG A 180 -5.31 -8.57 12.34
N PHE A 181 -5.44 -8.64 11.02
CA PHE A 181 -5.55 -9.88 10.27
C PHE A 181 -4.49 -10.02 9.17
N GLY A 182 -3.67 -9.00 8.97
CA GLY A 182 -2.76 -8.92 7.83
C GLY A 182 -3.42 -8.35 6.57
N ALA A 183 -2.67 -8.31 5.50
CA ALA A 183 -3.08 -7.80 4.20
C ALA A 183 -2.24 -8.44 3.09
N GLY A 184 -2.62 -8.21 1.83
CA GLY A 184 -1.79 -8.45 0.67
C GLY A 184 -1.24 -7.13 0.13
N LEU A 185 0.06 -6.85 0.32
CA LEU A 185 0.69 -5.65 -0.21
C LEU A 185 1.51 -5.96 -1.46
N VAL A 186 1.70 -4.96 -2.30
CA VAL A 186 2.69 -4.96 -3.37
C VAL A 186 3.70 -3.87 -3.09
N LEU A 187 4.96 -4.24 -2.95
CA LEU A 187 6.08 -3.34 -2.77
C LEU A 187 6.77 -3.19 -4.12
N ALA A 188 6.67 -2.01 -4.73
CA ALA A 188 7.20 -1.78 -6.05
C ALA A 188 8.31 -0.72 -6.06
N SER A 189 9.41 -1.01 -6.74
CA SER A 189 10.54 -0.11 -6.94
C SER A 189 11.27 -0.48 -8.24
N ALA A 190 11.89 0.50 -8.88
CA ALA A 190 12.84 0.24 -9.95
C ALA A 190 14.12 -0.46 -9.44
N ASP A 191 14.39 -0.40 -8.14
CA ASP A 191 15.47 -1.10 -7.46
C ASP A 191 14.93 -2.37 -6.79
N GLU A 192 15.33 -3.53 -7.29
CA GLU A 192 14.88 -4.84 -6.82
C GLU A 192 15.25 -5.09 -5.35
N GLU A 193 16.45 -4.64 -4.93
CA GLU A 193 16.92 -4.83 -3.57
C GLU A 193 16.05 -4.04 -2.59
N LEU A 194 15.66 -2.81 -2.96
CA LEU A 194 14.77 -1.99 -2.16
C LEU A 194 13.38 -2.63 -2.06
N ALA A 195 12.80 -3.10 -3.17
CA ALA A 195 11.50 -3.79 -3.17
C ALA A 195 11.53 -5.03 -2.27
N ARG A 196 12.58 -5.85 -2.39
CA ARG A 196 12.78 -7.06 -1.57
C ARG A 196 12.95 -6.73 -0.09
N THR A 197 13.75 -5.73 0.23
CA THR A 197 13.98 -5.31 1.62
C THR A 197 12.69 -4.83 2.27
N LEU A 198 11.89 -4.02 1.57
CA LEU A 198 10.61 -3.55 2.06
C LEU A 198 9.62 -4.72 2.23
N ALA A 199 9.54 -5.63 1.26
CA ALA A 199 8.65 -6.80 1.36
C ALA A 199 9.00 -7.67 2.57
N GLN A 200 10.28 -7.96 2.80
CA GLN A 200 10.73 -8.70 3.98
C GLN A 200 10.39 -7.99 5.29
N MET A 201 10.46 -6.67 5.31
CA MET A 201 10.12 -5.84 6.47
C MET A 201 8.64 -6.03 6.84
N PHE A 202 7.73 -5.95 5.88
CA PHE A 202 6.30 -6.13 6.12
C PHE A 202 5.93 -7.58 6.41
N THR A 203 6.62 -8.54 5.80
CA THR A 203 6.42 -9.97 6.10
C THR A 203 6.74 -10.28 7.57
N ARG A 204 7.77 -9.66 8.16
CA ARG A 204 8.05 -9.78 9.60
C ARG A 204 6.94 -9.21 10.48
N ALA A 205 6.16 -8.26 9.98
CA ALA A 205 4.98 -7.72 10.67
C ALA A 205 3.70 -8.54 10.44
N GLY A 206 3.78 -9.67 9.74
CA GLY A 206 2.63 -10.54 9.47
C GLY A 206 1.82 -10.15 8.23
N VAL A 207 2.40 -9.39 7.31
CA VAL A 207 1.75 -8.95 6.06
C VAL A 207 2.35 -9.70 4.88
N VAL A 208 1.50 -10.30 4.04
CA VAL A 208 1.95 -10.94 2.80
C VAL A 208 2.34 -9.85 1.78
N CYS A 209 3.51 -9.99 1.16
CA CYS A 209 4.04 -8.98 0.26
C CYS A 209 4.53 -9.57 -1.05
N GLU A 210 3.95 -9.09 -2.13
CA GLU A 210 4.46 -9.26 -3.49
C GLU A 210 5.52 -8.20 -3.78
N GLN A 211 6.54 -8.56 -4.57
CA GLN A 211 7.57 -7.65 -5.05
C GLN A 211 7.32 -7.33 -6.51
N SER A 212 7.44 -6.06 -6.89
CA SER A 212 7.27 -5.62 -8.27
C SER A 212 8.39 -4.65 -8.67
N ASN A 213 8.79 -4.70 -9.92
CA ASN A 213 9.67 -3.71 -10.54
C ASN A 213 8.89 -2.71 -11.41
N ASP A 214 7.57 -2.64 -11.21
CA ASP A 214 6.66 -1.75 -11.93
C ASP A 214 5.94 -0.79 -10.96
N PRO A 215 6.62 0.22 -10.39
CA PRO A 215 6.00 1.17 -9.47
C PRO A 215 4.90 1.99 -10.13
N ILE A 216 5.05 2.34 -11.42
CA ILE A 216 4.04 3.13 -12.16
C ILE A 216 2.75 2.32 -12.32
N GLY A 217 2.85 1.05 -12.73
CA GLY A 217 1.69 0.18 -12.85
C GLY A 217 0.96 -0.03 -11.52
N VAL A 218 1.70 -0.24 -10.43
CA VAL A 218 1.14 -0.39 -9.08
C VAL A 218 0.40 0.88 -8.62
N GLU A 219 0.96 2.07 -8.85
CA GLU A 219 0.31 3.34 -8.49
C GLU A 219 -0.93 3.62 -9.33
N LEU A 220 -0.85 3.39 -10.65
CA LEU A 220 -1.99 3.59 -11.54
C LEU A 220 -3.10 2.56 -11.29
N ALA A 221 -2.76 1.33 -10.94
CA ALA A 221 -3.73 0.33 -10.50
C ALA A 221 -4.50 0.79 -9.24
N GLY A 222 -3.78 1.32 -8.25
CA GLY A 222 -4.38 1.92 -7.05
C GLY A 222 -5.25 3.14 -7.35
N ALA A 223 -4.88 3.92 -8.36
CA ALA A 223 -5.69 5.02 -8.86
C ALA A 223 -6.95 4.49 -9.57
N ALA A 224 -6.81 3.58 -10.52
CA ALA A 224 -7.92 3.00 -11.26
C ALA A 224 -8.99 2.40 -10.33
N LYS A 225 -8.59 1.66 -9.29
CA LYS A 225 -9.54 1.03 -8.38
C LYS A 225 -10.41 2.04 -7.60
N ASN A 226 -9.85 3.19 -7.25
CA ASN A 226 -10.58 4.22 -6.52
C ASN A 226 -11.61 4.91 -7.44
N ALA A 227 -11.25 5.19 -8.69
CA ALA A 227 -12.18 5.69 -9.71
C ALA A 227 -13.27 4.68 -10.04
N ALA A 228 -12.89 3.41 -10.21
CA ALA A 228 -13.80 2.33 -10.48
C ALA A 228 -14.81 2.10 -9.34
N ALA A 229 -14.36 2.21 -8.09
CA ALA A 229 -15.24 2.10 -6.92
C ALA A 229 -16.27 3.26 -6.86
N LEU A 230 -15.84 4.49 -7.19
CA LEU A 230 -16.73 5.63 -7.27
C LEU A 230 -17.73 5.46 -8.42
N ALA A 231 -17.29 5.05 -9.59
CA ALA A 231 -18.12 4.78 -10.75
C ALA A 231 -19.14 3.67 -10.49
N ALA A 232 -18.71 2.58 -9.83
CA ALA A 232 -19.62 1.49 -9.45
C ALA A 232 -20.70 1.98 -8.49
N GLY A 233 -20.36 2.80 -7.49
CA GLY A 233 -21.33 3.40 -6.59
C GLY A 233 -22.33 4.32 -7.33
N ALA A 234 -21.85 5.12 -8.29
CA ALA A 234 -22.70 6.00 -9.07
C ALA A 234 -23.69 5.26 -10.01
N THR A 235 -23.42 3.99 -10.32
CA THR A 235 -24.27 3.16 -11.19
C THR A 235 -24.98 2.02 -10.45
N GLU A 236 -24.87 1.94 -9.14
CA GLU A 236 -25.40 0.82 -8.36
C GLU A 236 -26.93 0.67 -8.49
N ALA A 237 -27.67 1.78 -8.55
CA ALA A 237 -29.11 1.78 -8.75
C ALA A 237 -29.55 1.16 -10.09
N GLN A 238 -28.66 1.07 -11.09
CA GLN A 238 -28.90 0.44 -12.37
C GLN A 238 -28.53 -1.05 -12.39
N GLY A 239 -28.07 -1.60 -11.24
CA GLY A 239 -27.73 -2.99 -11.05
C GLY A 239 -26.26 -3.33 -11.24
N ALA A 240 -25.89 -4.54 -10.81
CA ALA A 240 -24.50 -5.01 -10.77
C ALA A 240 -23.80 -5.01 -12.15
N ASN A 241 -24.56 -5.27 -13.23
CA ASN A 241 -23.99 -5.23 -14.59
C ASN A 241 -23.52 -3.82 -14.97
N ALA A 242 -24.29 -2.80 -14.64
CA ALA A 242 -23.90 -1.41 -14.89
C ALA A 242 -22.69 -0.99 -14.06
N ALA A 243 -22.67 -1.37 -12.78
CA ALA A 243 -21.54 -1.11 -11.89
C ALA A 243 -20.27 -1.81 -12.38
N GLY A 244 -20.38 -3.08 -12.81
CA GLY A 244 -19.27 -3.82 -13.39
C GLY A 244 -18.76 -3.22 -14.70
N ALA A 245 -19.67 -2.78 -15.59
CA ALA A 245 -19.32 -2.12 -16.84
C ALA A 245 -18.58 -0.80 -16.59
N ALA A 246 -19.09 0.05 -15.69
CA ALA A 246 -18.45 1.32 -15.33
C ALA A 246 -17.04 1.11 -14.79
N ALA A 247 -16.87 0.18 -13.84
CA ALA A 247 -15.57 -0.16 -13.28
C ALA A 247 -14.62 -0.72 -14.35
N GLY A 248 -15.11 -1.62 -15.22
CA GLY A 248 -14.32 -2.24 -16.29
C GLY A 248 -13.82 -1.22 -17.32
N HIS A 249 -14.68 -0.28 -17.74
CA HIS A 249 -14.27 0.81 -18.64
C HIS A 249 -13.15 1.64 -18.05
N ILE A 250 -13.27 2.07 -16.80
CA ILE A 250 -12.24 2.87 -16.13
C ILE A 250 -10.93 2.11 -16.04
N PHE A 251 -10.96 0.83 -15.66
CA PHE A 251 -9.74 0.00 -15.62
C PHE A 251 -9.09 -0.10 -17.02
N ALA A 252 -9.88 -0.32 -18.05
CA ALA A 252 -9.37 -0.41 -19.42
C ALA A 252 -8.79 0.92 -19.94
N GLU A 253 -9.41 2.04 -19.59
CA GLU A 253 -8.94 3.38 -19.96
C GLU A 253 -7.63 3.72 -19.25
N VAL A 254 -7.55 3.48 -17.94
CA VAL A 254 -6.32 3.69 -17.16
C VAL A 254 -5.22 2.72 -17.60
N TRP A 255 -5.56 1.47 -17.96
CA TRP A 255 -4.58 0.53 -18.48
C TRP A 255 -3.89 1.04 -19.75
N ARG A 256 -4.64 1.57 -20.72
CA ARG A 256 -4.05 2.12 -21.95
C ARG A 256 -3.02 3.22 -21.65
N TYR A 257 -3.30 4.05 -20.66
CA TYR A 257 -2.35 5.05 -20.19
C TYR A 257 -1.13 4.41 -19.50
N ALA A 258 -1.37 3.49 -18.60
CA ALA A 258 -0.31 2.78 -17.89
C ALA A 258 0.63 2.04 -18.86
N GLU A 259 0.06 1.35 -19.86
CA GLU A 259 0.80 0.67 -20.91
C GLU A 259 1.69 1.63 -21.72
N SER A 260 1.18 2.84 -22.03
CA SER A 260 1.96 3.87 -22.73
C SER A 260 3.18 4.35 -21.93
N LEU A 261 3.13 4.23 -20.61
CA LEU A 261 4.23 4.54 -19.70
C LEU A 261 5.12 3.33 -19.40
N GLY A 262 4.87 2.18 -20.03
CA GLY A 262 5.66 0.96 -19.87
C GLY A 262 5.26 0.09 -18.68
N ALA A 263 4.09 0.33 -18.07
CA ALA A 263 3.55 -0.51 -17.00
C ALA A 263 3.26 -1.94 -17.48
N ARG A 264 3.20 -2.87 -16.53
CA ARG A 264 2.94 -4.28 -16.78
C ARG A 264 1.50 -4.65 -16.47
N PRO A 265 0.88 -5.53 -17.28
CA PRO A 265 -0.50 -5.96 -17.03
C PRO A 265 -0.67 -6.64 -15.66
N GLU A 266 0.36 -7.32 -15.15
CA GLU A 266 0.34 -7.99 -13.86
C GLU A 266 0.05 -7.03 -12.70
N SER A 267 0.47 -5.77 -12.79
CA SER A 267 0.18 -4.75 -11.79
C SER A 267 -1.30 -4.41 -11.70
N LEU A 268 -2.03 -4.44 -12.85
CA LEU A 268 -3.47 -4.16 -12.88
C LEU A 268 -4.32 -5.39 -12.59
N ILE A 269 -3.94 -6.57 -13.10
CA ILE A 269 -4.72 -7.80 -12.88
C ILE A 269 -4.38 -8.51 -11.57
N GLY A 270 -3.26 -8.17 -10.92
CA GLY A 270 -2.78 -8.74 -9.67
C GLY A 270 -3.37 -8.07 -8.42
N LEU A 271 -2.63 -8.19 -7.31
CA LEU A 271 -3.04 -7.66 -6.00
C LEU A 271 -3.25 -6.13 -6.02
N ALA A 272 -2.37 -5.38 -6.70
CA ALA A 272 -2.44 -3.92 -6.70
C ALA A 272 -3.67 -3.36 -7.42
N GLY A 273 -4.16 -4.04 -8.45
CA GLY A 273 -5.32 -3.63 -9.25
C GLY A 273 -6.59 -4.39 -8.86
N VAL A 274 -6.83 -5.53 -9.49
CA VAL A 274 -8.07 -6.31 -9.29
C VAL A 274 -8.25 -6.74 -7.84
N GLY A 275 -7.17 -7.15 -7.15
CA GLY A 275 -7.23 -7.53 -5.74
C GLY A 275 -7.73 -6.38 -4.85
N ASP A 276 -7.15 -5.17 -5.01
CA ASP A 276 -7.56 -3.99 -4.23
C ASP A 276 -8.94 -3.45 -4.67
N LEU A 277 -9.32 -3.62 -5.96
CA LEU A 277 -10.67 -3.30 -6.43
C LEU A 277 -11.71 -4.19 -5.75
N LEU A 278 -11.51 -5.51 -5.76
CA LEU A 278 -12.45 -6.44 -5.13
C LEU A 278 -12.59 -6.19 -3.64
N ALA A 279 -11.47 -5.99 -2.93
CA ALA A 279 -11.50 -5.64 -1.51
C ALA A 279 -12.29 -4.34 -1.27
N THR A 280 -12.15 -3.34 -2.16
CA THR A 280 -12.86 -2.06 -2.06
C THR A 280 -14.34 -2.18 -2.43
N ALA A 281 -14.68 -2.99 -3.44
CA ALA A 281 -16.05 -3.21 -3.88
C ALA A 281 -16.87 -4.03 -2.87
N LEU A 282 -16.23 -4.99 -2.19
CA LEU A 282 -16.86 -5.82 -1.15
C LEU A 282 -17.00 -5.05 0.19
N ALA A 283 -16.17 -4.04 0.42
CA ALA A 283 -16.24 -3.25 1.64
C ALA A 283 -17.44 -2.29 1.60
N ARG A 284 -18.45 -2.56 2.44
CA ARG A 284 -19.62 -1.70 2.59
C ARG A 284 -19.27 -0.25 2.99
N GLU A 285 -18.15 -0.08 3.67
CA GLU A 285 -17.65 1.21 4.16
C GLU A 285 -16.69 1.92 3.20
N SER A 286 -16.61 1.47 1.95
CA SER A 286 -15.78 2.12 0.94
C SER A 286 -16.23 3.56 0.69
N ARG A 287 -15.40 4.53 1.09
CA ARG A 287 -15.67 5.96 0.93
C ARG A 287 -15.88 6.35 -0.53
N ASN A 288 -15.10 5.77 -1.43
CA ASN A 288 -15.23 6.07 -2.86
C ASN A 288 -16.55 5.53 -3.44
N ARG A 289 -16.97 4.31 -3.09
CA ARG A 289 -18.27 3.76 -3.46
C ARG A 289 -19.40 4.64 -2.92
N ARG A 290 -19.36 4.95 -1.63
CA ARG A 290 -20.35 5.81 -0.97
C ARG A 290 -20.45 7.22 -1.61
N ALA A 291 -19.29 7.76 -2.03
CA ALA A 291 -19.28 9.01 -2.76
C ALA A 291 -20.01 8.90 -4.12
N GLY A 292 -19.83 7.80 -4.83
CA GLY A 292 -20.57 7.52 -6.06
C GLY A 292 -22.08 7.43 -5.83
N GLU A 293 -22.52 6.73 -4.77
CA GLU A 293 -23.93 6.65 -4.37
C GLU A 293 -24.52 8.04 -4.08
N LEU A 294 -23.78 8.91 -3.38
CA LEU A 294 -24.22 10.28 -3.11
C LEU A 294 -24.25 11.15 -4.36
N LEU A 295 -23.30 11.00 -5.30
CA LEU A 295 -23.36 11.65 -6.62
C LEU A 295 -24.61 11.22 -7.38
N ALA A 296 -24.95 9.93 -7.33
CA ALA A 296 -26.16 9.40 -7.98
C ALA A 296 -27.46 9.95 -7.37
N GLN A 297 -27.42 10.38 -6.12
CA GLN A 297 -28.52 11.05 -5.42
C GLN A 297 -28.56 12.58 -5.69
N GLY A 298 -27.70 13.08 -6.56
CA GLY A 298 -27.61 14.50 -6.90
C GLY A 298 -26.88 15.37 -5.87
N VAL A 299 -26.14 14.75 -4.93
CA VAL A 299 -25.35 15.50 -3.95
C VAL A 299 -24.15 16.14 -4.64
N PRO A 300 -23.95 17.46 -4.55
CA PRO A 300 -22.78 18.13 -5.10
C PRO A 300 -21.48 17.54 -4.54
N ALA A 301 -20.49 17.33 -5.41
CA ALA A 301 -19.21 16.70 -5.02
C ALA A 301 -18.52 17.43 -3.85
N ALA A 302 -18.67 18.76 -3.78
CA ALA A 302 -18.11 19.57 -2.69
C ALA A 302 -18.69 19.26 -1.30
N GLU A 303 -19.94 18.76 -1.22
CA GLU A 303 -20.62 18.44 0.03
C GLU A 303 -20.35 16.98 0.49
N ILE A 304 -19.94 16.10 -0.40
CA ILE A 304 -19.80 14.67 -0.13
C ILE A 304 -18.80 14.38 1.00
N PRO A 305 -17.61 15.02 1.07
CA PRO A 305 -16.67 14.78 2.15
C PRO A 305 -17.25 15.07 3.54
N SER A 306 -18.05 16.13 3.67
CA SER A 306 -18.70 16.46 4.95
C SER A 306 -19.78 15.45 5.33
N ARG A 307 -20.54 14.94 4.38
CA ARG A 307 -21.56 13.89 4.60
C ARG A 307 -20.96 12.52 4.95
N ILE A 308 -19.78 12.23 4.43
CA ILE A 308 -19.03 11.01 4.76
C ILE A 308 -18.25 11.16 6.06
N GLY A 309 -17.93 12.41 6.47
CA GLY A 309 -17.11 12.73 7.64
C GLY A 309 -15.61 12.53 7.42
N GLN A 310 -15.19 12.24 6.20
CA GLN A 310 -13.78 12.01 5.82
C GLN A 310 -13.52 12.46 4.38
N ALA A 311 -12.25 12.74 4.07
CA ALA A 311 -11.82 13.05 2.71
C ALA A 311 -12.07 11.87 1.75
N VAL A 312 -12.54 12.17 0.55
CA VAL A 312 -12.75 11.23 -0.55
C VAL A 312 -11.81 11.60 -1.68
N GLU A 313 -10.68 10.91 -1.72
CA GLU A 313 -9.60 11.26 -2.66
C GLU A 313 -10.04 11.17 -4.13
N ALA A 314 -10.91 10.21 -4.49
CA ALA A 314 -11.35 10.03 -5.88
C ALA A 314 -12.05 11.27 -6.45
N LEU A 315 -12.80 12.01 -5.65
CA LEU A 315 -13.46 13.23 -6.11
C LEU A 315 -12.48 14.33 -6.53
N GLU A 316 -11.31 14.35 -5.93
CA GLU A 316 -10.28 15.35 -6.22
C GLU A 316 -9.41 14.97 -7.42
N TRP A 317 -9.01 13.69 -7.50
CA TRP A 317 -8.04 13.30 -8.51
C TRP A 317 -8.65 12.67 -9.78
N VAL A 318 -9.91 12.20 -9.79
CA VAL A 318 -10.55 11.71 -11.02
C VAL A 318 -10.63 12.80 -12.11
N PRO A 319 -11.01 14.05 -11.82
CA PRO A 319 -10.91 15.13 -12.81
C PRO A 319 -9.47 15.37 -13.30
N LEU A 320 -8.48 15.22 -12.43
CA LEU A 320 -7.06 15.31 -12.82
C LEU A 320 -6.67 14.14 -13.72
N LEU A 321 -7.07 12.92 -13.38
CA LEU A 321 -6.85 11.73 -14.21
C LEU A 321 -7.47 11.90 -15.60
N ALA A 322 -8.69 12.37 -15.68
CA ALA A 322 -9.38 12.62 -16.96
C ALA A 322 -8.57 13.57 -17.87
N ARG A 323 -8.10 14.69 -17.31
CA ARG A 323 -7.22 15.63 -18.04
C ARG A 323 -5.90 15.00 -18.44
N THR A 324 -5.29 14.20 -17.55
CA THR A 324 -4.02 13.52 -17.83
C THR A 324 -4.14 12.52 -18.97
N LEU A 325 -5.24 11.75 -19.01
CA LEU A 325 -5.53 10.81 -20.09
C LEU A 325 -5.74 11.55 -21.44
N GLU A 326 -6.48 12.65 -21.42
CA GLU A 326 -6.70 13.50 -22.59
C GLU A 326 -5.38 14.08 -23.12
N GLN A 327 -4.55 14.65 -22.25
CA GLN A 327 -3.23 15.21 -22.61
C GLN A 327 -2.27 14.14 -23.15
N ALA A 328 -2.41 12.90 -22.69
CA ALA A 328 -1.65 11.75 -23.21
C ALA A 328 -2.22 11.19 -24.52
N GLY A 329 -3.31 11.73 -25.04
CA GLY A 329 -3.98 11.24 -26.25
C GLY A 329 -4.66 9.87 -26.06
N VAL A 330 -5.01 9.52 -24.84
CA VAL A 330 -5.70 8.26 -24.51
C VAL A 330 -7.20 8.48 -24.59
N GLU A 331 -7.87 7.72 -25.47
CA GLU A 331 -9.34 7.71 -25.52
C GLU A 331 -9.91 7.17 -24.20
N ALA A 332 -10.51 8.05 -23.39
CA ALA A 332 -11.07 7.73 -22.08
C ALA A 332 -12.44 8.37 -21.87
N PRO A 333 -13.44 8.02 -22.72
CA PRO A 333 -14.74 8.69 -22.69
C PRO A 333 -15.46 8.50 -21.35
N VAL A 334 -15.39 7.34 -20.72
CA VAL A 334 -16.08 7.06 -19.46
C VAL A 334 -15.41 7.80 -18.29
N THR A 335 -14.08 7.77 -18.21
CA THR A 335 -13.31 8.51 -17.17
C THR A 335 -13.44 10.02 -17.36
N GLY A 336 -13.36 10.52 -18.59
CA GLY A 336 -13.53 11.94 -18.91
C GLY A 336 -14.93 12.44 -18.52
N ALA A 337 -15.96 11.69 -18.87
CA ALA A 337 -17.32 12.00 -18.49
C ALA A 337 -17.59 11.88 -16.98
N LEU A 338 -16.92 10.95 -16.28
CA LEU A 338 -16.98 10.87 -14.82
C LEU A 338 -16.37 12.13 -14.17
N GLY A 339 -15.28 12.65 -14.72
CA GLY A 339 -14.70 13.93 -14.29
C GLY A 339 -15.68 15.09 -14.42
N ARG A 340 -16.42 15.15 -15.53
CA ARG A 340 -17.47 16.15 -15.78
C ARG A 340 -18.70 15.98 -14.89
N LEU A 341 -19.07 14.73 -14.57
CA LEU A 341 -20.13 14.46 -13.59
C LEU A 341 -19.74 14.99 -12.19
N ILE A 342 -18.51 14.74 -11.77
CA ILE A 342 -17.98 15.26 -10.49
C ILE A 342 -17.96 16.79 -10.48
N ALA A 343 -17.62 17.42 -11.61
CA ALA A 343 -17.64 18.86 -11.76
C ALA A 343 -19.06 19.48 -11.82
N GLY A 344 -20.11 18.65 -11.93
CA GLY A 344 -21.49 19.10 -12.10
C GLY A 344 -21.81 19.58 -13.54
N GLU A 345 -20.94 19.29 -14.49
CA GLU A 345 -21.07 19.69 -15.90
C GLU A 345 -21.83 18.68 -16.76
N LEU A 346 -22.03 17.47 -16.25
CA LEU A 346 -22.72 16.38 -16.95
C LEU A 346 -23.73 15.75 -16.01
N PRO A 347 -25.02 15.59 -16.44
CA PRO A 347 -26.00 14.85 -15.66
C PRO A 347 -25.67 13.36 -15.53
N LEU A 348 -26.08 12.76 -14.42
CA LEU A 348 -25.87 11.33 -14.13
C LEU A 348 -26.41 10.43 -15.27
N GLU A 349 -27.60 10.71 -15.76
CA GLU A 349 -28.26 9.91 -16.80
C GLU A 349 -27.43 9.89 -18.08
N SER A 350 -26.83 11.03 -18.45
CA SER A 350 -25.96 11.13 -19.62
C SER A 350 -24.69 10.31 -19.44
N TRP A 351 -24.09 10.32 -18.23
CA TRP A 351 -22.93 9.49 -17.93
C TRP A 351 -23.27 8.00 -17.93
N VAL A 352 -24.41 7.61 -17.33
CA VAL A 352 -24.90 6.21 -17.34
C VAL A 352 -25.19 5.74 -18.78
N ALA A 353 -25.78 6.58 -19.61
CA ALA A 353 -26.00 6.25 -21.02
C ALA A 353 -24.66 6.00 -21.74
N LEU A 354 -23.66 6.82 -21.48
CA LEU A 354 -22.33 6.65 -22.05
C LEU A 354 -21.68 5.33 -21.59
N VAL A 355 -21.75 4.96 -20.30
CA VAL A 355 -21.24 3.67 -19.79
C VAL A 355 -21.88 2.49 -20.55
N ARG A 356 -23.18 2.58 -20.87
CA ARG A 356 -23.91 1.51 -21.57
C ARG A 356 -23.62 1.43 -23.06
N THR A 357 -23.25 2.53 -23.70
CA THR A 357 -23.07 2.62 -25.15
C THR A 357 -21.61 2.65 -25.59
N THR A 358 -20.68 2.88 -24.67
CA THR A 358 -19.25 2.85 -24.98
C THR A 358 -18.83 1.42 -25.33
N VAL A 359 -18.36 1.23 -26.54
CA VAL A 359 -17.74 -0.02 -26.99
C VAL A 359 -16.24 0.15 -26.84
N PRO A 360 -15.57 -0.65 -26.00
CA PRO A 360 -14.11 -0.63 -25.93
C PRO A 360 -13.53 -0.90 -27.33
N PRO A 361 -12.42 -0.25 -27.71
CA PRO A 361 -11.75 -0.59 -28.95
C PRO A 361 -11.46 -2.09 -28.93
N PRO A 362 -11.65 -2.79 -30.07
CA PRO A 362 -11.44 -4.23 -30.13
C PRO A 362 -10.00 -4.53 -29.68
N ALA A 363 -9.85 -5.54 -28.84
CA ALA A 363 -8.54 -6.04 -28.48
C ALA A 363 -7.83 -6.38 -29.78
N LEU A 364 -6.91 -5.53 -30.20
CA LEU A 364 -6.10 -5.83 -31.36
C LEU A 364 -5.27 -7.07 -31.00
N TRP A 365 -5.72 -8.20 -31.48
CA TRP A 365 -4.89 -9.41 -31.54
C TRP A 365 -3.67 -9.08 -32.39
N ARG A 366 -2.74 -8.27 -31.88
CA ARG A 366 -1.41 -8.21 -32.45
C ARG A 366 -0.84 -9.62 -32.29
N ARG A 367 -1.08 -10.47 -33.31
CA ARG A 367 -0.11 -11.54 -33.57
C ARG A 367 1.21 -10.80 -33.77
N ARG A 368 1.99 -10.67 -32.68
CA ARG A 368 3.41 -10.43 -32.86
C ARG A 368 3.86 -11.52 -33.80
N PRO A 369 4.37 -11.19 -35.00
CA PRO A 369 5.03 -12.20 -35.79
C PRO A 369 6.06 -12.77 -34.82
N GLN A 370 5.91 -14.04 -34.47
CA GLN A 370 6.96 -14.70 -33.68
C GLN A 370 8.22 -14.62 -34.56
N PRO A 371 9.24 -13.83 -34.23
CA PRO A 371 10.41 -13.74 -35.05
C PRO A 371 11.11 -15.07 -34.90
N GLY A 372 10.88 -15.95 -35.88
CA GLY A 372 11.81 -17.01 -36.14
C GLY A 372 11.69 -18.30 -35.38
N PHE A 373 10.52 -18.71 -34.87
CA PHE A 373 10.36 -20.12 -34.51
C PHE A 373 10.66 -21.03 -35.72
N TRP A 374 10.12 -20.74 -36.88
CA TRP A 374 10.38 -21.46 -38.10
C TRP A 374 11.82 -21.28 -38.63
N ARG A 375 12.46 -20.09 -38.46
CA ARG A 375 13.88 -19.91 -38.79
C ARG A 375 14.82 -20.72 -37.87
N ARG A 376 14.47 -20.95 -36.61
CA ARG A 376 15.26 -21.83 -35.73
C ARG A 376 15.04 -23.30 -36.04
N VAL A 377 13.83 -23.70 -36.40
CA VAL A 377 13.56 -25.08 -36.85
C VAL A 377 14.27 -25.39 -38.16
N TRP A 378 14.23 -24.47 -39.13
CA TRP A 378 14.94 -24.65 -40.41
C TRP A 378 16.47 -24.65 -40.28
N ARG A 379 17.06 -23.89 -39.37
CA ARG A 379 18.49 -23.96 -39.07
C ARG A 379 18.91 -25.26 -38.38
N ARG A 380 18.00 -25.94 -37.67
CA ARG A 380 18.31 -27.25 -37.07
C ARG A 380 18.13 -28.44 -38.05
N ILE A 381 17.30 -28.27 -39.05
CA ILE A 381 17.01 -29.34 -40.03
C ILE A 381 17.87 -29.18 -41.30
N GLY A 382 18.37 -27.98 -41.60
CA GLY A 382 19.15 -27.68 -42.80
C GLY A 382 20.67 -27.58 -42.64
N GLY A 383 21.20 -28.03 -41.52
CA GLY A 383 22.65 -27.93 -41.20
C GLY A 383 23.45 -29.18 -41.46
N SER A 384 23.21 -29.86 -42.58
CA SER A 384 24.16 -30.85 -43.12
C SER A 384 24.06 -30.86 -44.63
N ARG A 385 24.81 -29.96 -45.26
CA ARG A 385 25.52 -30.15 -46.53
C ARG A 385 26.59 -29.09 -46.63
#